data_b0c5e50dd3f0c1007088bc5d53f56ead
#
_entry.id   b0c5e50dd3f0c1007088bc5d53f56ead
#
_cell.length_a   1.000
_cell.length_b   1.000
_cell.length_c   1.000
_cell.angle_alpha   90.00
_cell.angle_beta   90.00
_cell.angle_gamma   90.00
#
_symmetry.space_group_name_H-M   'P 1'
#
loop_
_entity.id
_entity.type
_entity.pdbx_description
1 polymer ?
#
loop_
_entity_poly.entity_id
_entity_poly.type
_entity_poly.pdbx_seq_one_letter_code
_entity_poly.pdbx_strand_id
1 'polypeptide(L)'
;KVEYFSRKLANVAKFMLEHSEEYNALPTIEQIQATCGVELKKVDIDERHKNWFFDEFETFCRHKALELAIIQSADLLENGDYGQVEDKIKNAVRIGLTKDLGTDYFLDPKSRLLALKDNNGTVSTGWSALDHKLYGGFNKGELNIFAGQSGAGKSLFLQNVALNWANVGMNVIYFTFELSEELSSMRVDSMSTGIASNEIFKKIDDIDLMVRMQGQKSGKFQLKYISSGATVNDLRSYLKEYEVQTGTKPDCICVDYLDLLMPISKRVSPSDLFIKDKYVSEELRNLAVEHQIVLATASQLNRASVEETEFDHSHIAGGLSKIQTADNVIGIQTSRAMRERGRYLIQLMKTRSSGGVGTKINLAFNIDTLRITDLTEEQMAEDDNMTTANVASTIKKRTSTITPKKPENQGAQVAEKVEQVANLRSILKSKRHQYSTEDDL
;
A
#
# COMPACT_ATOMS: atom_id res chain seq x y z
N LYS A 1 21.11 -28.69 -5.35
CA LYS A 1 20.73 -29.74 -6.32
C LYS A 1 21.91 -30.67 -6.50
N VAL A 2 21.66 -31.94 -6.83
CA VAL A 2 22.67 -32.98 -7.05
C VAL A 2 23.67 -32.57 -8.14
N GLU A 3 23.19 -31.89 -9.15
CA GLU A 3 23.96 -31.42 -10.33
C GLU A 3 25.06 -30.38 -10.00
N TYR A 4 25.03 -29.79 -8.78
CA TYR A 4 26.04 -28.81 -8.36
C TYR A 4 27.37 -29.47 -7.93
N PHE A 5 27.34 -30.76 -7.67
CA PHE A 5 28.48 -31.51 -7.14
C PHE A 5 29.23 -32.23 -8.26
N SER A 6 30.51 -32.47 -8.02
CA SER A 6 31.33 -33.31 -8.90
C SER A 6 30.78 -34.73 -8.97
N ARG A 7 31.03 -35.45 -10.06
CA ARG A 7 30.49 -36.80 -10.33
C ARG A 7 30.57 -37.76 -9.12
N LYS A 8 31.65 -37.70 -8.33
CA LYS A 8 31.82 -38.52 -7.12
C LYS A 8 30.89 -38.09 -6.00
N LEU A 9 30.77 -36.80 -5.76
CA LEU A 9 29.91 -36.26 -4.70
C LEU A 9 28.43 -36.16 -5.11
N ALA A 10 28.11 -36.14 -6.40
CA ALA A 10 26.74 -36.17 -6.89
C ALA A 10 26.01 -37.44 -6.47
N ASN A 11 26.68 -38.62 -6.52
CA ASN A 11 26.08 -39.87 -6.04
C ASN A 11 25.84 -39.84 -4.52
N VAL A 12 26.72 -39.23 -3.75
CA VAL A 12 26.56 -39.05 -2.31
C VAL A 12 25.36 -38.13 -2.04
N ALA A 13 25.31 -36.98 -2.72
CA ALA A 13 24.19 -36.02 -2.54
C ALA A 13 22.84 -36.64 -2.94
N LYS A 14 22.81 -37.45 -3.99
CA LYS A 14 21.62 -38.18 -4.42
C LYS A 14 21.16 -39.17 -3.35
N PHE A 15 22.09 -40.01 -2.86
CA PHE A 15 21.79 -40.99 -1.80
C PHE A 15 21.31 -40.31 -0.51
N MET A 16 21.93 -39.18 -0.13
CA MET A 16 21.50 -38.42 1.05
C MET A 16 20.08 -37.89 0.91
N LEU A 17 19.67 -37.40 -0.27
CA LEU A 17 18.33 -36.93 -0.54
C LEU A 17 17.33 -38.08 -0.48
N GLU A 18 17.56 -39.17 -1.22
CA GLU A 18 16.68 -40.35 -1.26
C GLU A 18 16.50 -40.96 0.13
N HIS A 19 17.59 -41.10 0.91
CA HIS A 19 17.52 -41.60 2.29
C HIS A 19 16.75 -40.66 3.21
N SER A 20 16.93 -39.34 3.06
CA SER A 20 16.20 -38.36 3.85
C SER A 20 14.70 -38.35 3.54
N GLU A 21 14.32 -38.54 2.28
CA GLU A 21 12.91 -38.64 1.85
C GLU A 21 12.24 -39.93 2.36
N GLU A 22 12.98 -41.05 2.34
CA GLU A 22 12.44 -42.38 2.73
C GLU A 22 12.38 -42.55 4.25
N TYR A 23 13.41 -42.14 4.98
CA TYR A 23 13.54 -42.40 6.42
C TYR A 23 13.39 -41.14 7.30
N ASN A 24 13.16 -39.98 6.72
CA ASN A 24 13.10 -38.68 7.42
C ASN A 24 14.33 -38.40 8.32
N ALA A 25 15.49 -38.96 7.92
CA ALA A 25 16.77 -38.86 8.63
C ALA A 25 17.92 -38.84 7.61
N LEU A 26 19.02 -38.20 7.95
CA LEU A 26 20.24 -38.26 7.12
C LEU A 26 20.97 -39.58 7.34
N PRO A 27 21.58 -40.18 6.31
CA PRO A 27 22.38 -41.39 6.45
C PRO A 27 23.68 -41.12 7.27
N THR A 28 24.14 -42.13 7.95
CA THR A 28 25.45 -42.06 8.65
C THR A 28 26.61 -42.10 7.66
N ILE A 29 27.79 -41.68 8.11
CA ILE A 29 29.02 -41.69 7.25
C ILE A 29 29.31 -43.11 6.78
N GLU A 30 29.15 -44.10 7.67
CA GLU A 30 29.38 -45.53 7.36
C GLU A 30 28.39 -46.03 6.30
N GLN A 31 27.13 -45.59 6.33
CA GLN A 31 26.14 -45.94 5.34
C GLN A 31 26.51 -45.29 3.96
N ILE A 32 26.96 -44.00 3.97
CA ILE A 32 27.44 -43.33 2.77
C ILE A 32 28.65 -44.05 2.19
N GLN A 33 29.62 -44.40 2.99
CA GLN A 33 30.81 -45.11 2.55
C GLN A 33 30.47 -46.49 2.00
N ALA A 34 29.59 -47.24 2.63
CA ALA A 34 29.16 -48.56 2.19
C ALA A 34 28.39 -48.52 0.86
N THR A 35 27.56 -47.49 0.66
CA THR A 35 26.67 -47.42 -0.51
C THR A 35 27.31 -46.69 -1.68
N CYS A 36 28.05 -45.59 -1.41
CA CYS A 36 28.62 -44.73 -2.45
C CYS A 36 30.11 -44.98 -2.70
N GLY A 37 30.79 -45.72 -1.84
CA GLY A 37 32.24 -45.99 -1.93
C GLY A 37 33.10 -44.74 -1.72
N VAL A 38 32.55 -43.70 -1.09
CA VAL A 38 33.22 -42.42 -0.86
C VAL A 38 33.50 -42.23 0.62
N GLU A 39 34.75 -42.07 0.99
CA GLU A 39 35.15 -41.76 2.36
C GLU A 39 34.93 -40.27 2.65
N LEU A 40 34.04 -39.95 3.57
CA LEU A 40 33.79 -38.60 4.04
C LEU A 40 34.37 -38.40 5.43
N LYS A 41 34.94 -37.22 5.66
CA LYS A 41 35.40 -36.82 7.00
C LYS A 41 34.37 -35.89 7.64
N LYS A 42 33.95 -36.22 8.85
CA LYS A 42 33.17 -35.31 9.65
C LYS A 42 34.06 -34.16 10.11
N VAL A 43 33.62 -32.96 9.83
CA VAL A 43 34.21 -31.71 10.32
C VAL A 43 33.23 -31.08 11.30
N ASP A 44 33.65 -30.95 12.55
CA ASP A 44 32.87 -30.20 13.50
C ASP A 44 33.13 -28.72 13.32
N ILE A 45 32.05 -27.99 12.95
CA ILE A 45 32.09 -26.55 12.72
C ILE A 45 31.71 -25.87 14.04
N ASP A 46 32.62 -25.00 14.54
CA ASP A 46 32.35 -24.15 15.71
C ASP A 46 31.13 -23.25 15.41
N GLU A 47 30.25 -23.10 16.37
CA GLU A 47 29.06 -22.24 16.28
C GLU A 47 29.39 -20.81 15.75
N ARG A 48 30.57 -20.29 16.12
CA ARG A 48 31.05 -18.98 15.65
C ARG A 48 31.32 -18.91 14.14
N HIS A 49 31.60 -20.03 13.51
CA HIS A 49 31.88 -20.14 12.07
C HIS A 49 30.69 -20.65 11.25
N LYS A 50 29.58 -20.98 11.91
CA LYS A 50 28.39 -21.55 11.28
C LYS A 50 27.81 -20.62 10.20
N ASN A 51 27.69 -19.33 10.51
CA ASN A 51 27.17 -18.35 9.55
C ASN A 51 28.08 -18.20 8.34
N TRP A 52 29.40 -18.12 8.56
CA TRP A 52 30.38 -18.09 7.48
C TRP A 52 30.27 -19.33 6.60
N PHE A 53 30.13 -20.52 7.18
CA PHE A 53 29.97 -21.74 6.40
C PHE A 53 28.72 -21.73 5.53
N PHE A 54 27.58 -21.24 6.05
CA PHE A 54 26.36 -21.12 5.26
C PHE A 54 26.51 -20.09 4.15
N ASP A 55 27.20 -18.98 4.37
CA ASP A 55 27.45 -17.95 3.36
C ASP A 55 28.31 -18.49 2.21
N GLU A 56 29.37 -19.23 2.54
CA GLU A 56 30.23 -19.89 1.55
C GLU A 56 29.48 -20.97 0.78
N PHE A 57 28.67 -21.76 1.46
CA PHE A 57 27.86 -22.79 0.80
C PHE A 57 26.80 -22.19 -0.12
N GLU A 58 26.19 -21.10 0.28
CA GLU A 58 25.24 -20.36 -0.57
C GLU A 58 25.95 -19.81 -1.81
N THR A 59 27.13 -19.21 -1.63
CA THR A 59 27.95 -18.69 -2.72
C THR A 59 28.31 -19.80 -3.71
N PHE A 60 28.72 -20.97 -3.20
CA PHE A 60 28.97 -22.16 -4.03
C PHE A 60 27.70 -22.57 -4.81
N CYS A 61 26.54 -22.66 -4.14
CA CYS A 61 25.29 -23.05 -4.80
C CYS A 61 24.86 -22.06 -5.89
N ARG A 62 25.00 -20.75 -5.63
CA ARG A 62 24.73 -19.69 -6.61
C ARG A 62 25.66 -19.78 -7.83
N HIS A 63 26.96 -19.93 -7.58
CA HIS A 63 27.93 -20.04 -8.64
C HIS A 63 27.64 -21.25 -9.55
N LYS A 64 27.36 -22.41 -8.94
CA LYS A 64 27.05 -23.63 -9.70
C LYS A 64 25.71 -23.55 -10.45
N ALA A 65 24.72 -22.92 -9.85
CA ALA A 65 23.43 -22.70 -10.51
C ALA A 65 23.57 -21.79 -11.73
N LEU A 66 24.36 -20.71 -11.61
CA LEU A 66 24.60 -19.77 -12.69
C LEU A 66 25.43 -20.41 -13.81
N GLU A 67 26.47 -21.17 -13.45
CA GLU A 67 27.28 -21.94 -14.40
C GLU A 67 26.42 -22.89 -15.25
N LEU A 68 25.56 -23.68 -14.61
CA LEU A 68 24.61 -24.57 -15.29
C LEU A 68 23.59 -23.82 -16.14
N ALA A 69 23.05 -22.72 -15.64
CA ALA A 69 22.10 -21.89 -16.37
C ALA A 69 22.73 -21.33 -17.66
N ILE A 70 23.96 -20.84 -17.59
CA ILE A 70 24.72 -20.35 -18.76
C ILE A 70 24.92 -21.48 -19.78
N ILE A 71 25.41 -22.64 -19.34
CA ILE A 71 25.65 -23.79 -20.22
C ILE A 71 24.34 -24.21 -20.91
N GLN A 72 23.24 -24.35 -20.16
CA GLN A 72 21.94 -24.75 -20.70
C GLN A 72 21.28 -23.65 -21.56
N SER A 73 21.70 -22.41 -21.41
CA SER A 73 21.20 -21.30 -22.22
C SER A 73 21.85 -21.25 -23.61
N ALA A 74 22.99 -21.89 -23.80
CA ALA A 74 23.65 -21.91 -25.10
C ALA A 74 22.77 -22.50 -26.19
N ASP A 75 22.18 -23.68 -25.93
CA ASP A 75 21.26 -24.35 -26.86
C ASP A 75 20.00 -23.54 -27.12
N LEU A 76 19.49 -22.84 -26.10
CA LEU A 76 18.29 -21.99 -26.21
C LEU A 76 18.56 -20.71 -27.02
N LEU A 77 19.76 -20.17 -26.93
CA LEU A 77 20.21 -19.02 -27.74
C LEU A 77 20.27 -19.38 -29.22
N GLU A 78 20.79 -20.57 -29.55
CA GLU A 78 20.81 -21.06 -30.95
C GLU A 78 19.40 -21.22 -31.53
N ASN A 79 18.42 -21.58 -30.70
CA ASN A 79 17.01 -21.71 -31.09
C ASN A 79 16.24 -20.37 -31.06
N GLY A 80 16.88 -19.26 -30.63
CA GLY A 80 16.23 -17.94 -30.55
C GLY A 80 15.24 -17.77 -29.42
N ASP A 81 15.23 -18.66 -28.41
CA ASP A 81 14.29 -18.62 -27.29
C ASP A 81 14.80 -17.77 -26.11
N TYR A 82 14.86 -16.48 -26.35
CA TYR A 82 15.41 -15.51 -25.38
C TYR A 82 14.60 -15.45 -24.06
N GLY A 83 13.32 -15.73 -24.09
CA GLY A 83 12.47 -15.72 -22.88
C GLY A 83 12.84 -16.82 -21.89
N GLN A 84 13.11 -18.04 -22.38
CA GLN A 84 13.57 -19.15 -21.55
C GLN A 84 14.98 -18.92 -21.01
N VAL A 85 15.86 -18.26 -21.78
CA VAL A 85 17.20 -17.88 -21.32
C VAL A 85 17.09 -16.90 -20.13
N GLU A 86 16.26 -15.86 -20.27
CA GLU A 86 16.04 -14.88 -19.20
C GLU A 86 15.52 -15.56 -17.92
N ASP A 87 14.53 -16.44 -18.05
CA ASP A 87 13.94 -17.15 -16.89
C ASP A 87 14.95 -18.08 -16.21
N LYS A 88 15.79 -18.81 -16.97
CA LYS A 88 16.84 -19.67 -16.41
C LYS A 88 17.86 -18.86 -15.62
N ILE A 89 18.36 -17.76 -16.18
CA ILE A 89 19.33 -16.90 -15.52
C ILE A 89 18.73 -16.25 -14.27
N LYS A 90 17.49 -15.71 -14.35
CA LYS A 90 16.78 -15.16 -13.18
C LYS A 90 16.62 -16.18 -12.07
N ASN A 91 16.24 -17.40 -12.40
CA ASN A 91 16.07 -18.48 -11.42
C ASN A 91 17.39 -18.88 -10.78
N ALA A 92 18.49 -18.92 -11.54
CA ALA A 92 19.81 -19.22 -11.02
C ALA A 92 20.34 -18.15 -10.05
N VAL A 93 20.11 -16.87 -10.36
CA VAL A 93 20.50 -15.74 -9.49
C VAL A 93 19.71 -15.72 -8.19
N ARG A 94 18.45 -16.20 -8.20
CA ARG A 94 17.58 -16.25 -7.00
C ARG A 94 17.90 -17.41 -6.06
N ILE A 95 18.75 -18.35 -6.46
CA ILE A 95 19.10 -19.46 -5.58
C ILE A 95 19.89 -18.94 -4.38
N GLY A 96 19.37 -19.20 -3.22
CA GLY A 96 19.98 -18.90 -1.94
C GLY A 96 19.41 -19.82 -0.86
N LEU A 97 20.14 -20.00 0.21
CA LEU A 97 19.57 -20.60 1.40
C LEU A 97 18.58 -19.61 2.02
N THR A 98 17.37 -20.06 2.27
CA THR A 98 16.39 -19.24 2.99
C THR A 98 16.91 -19.08 4.42
N LYS A 99 17.56 -17.96 4.71
CA LYS A 99 18.08 -17.65 6.05
C LYS A 99 17.00 -17.15 6.98
N ASP A 100 15.95 -16.57 6.41
CA ASP A 100 14.81 -16.04 7.13
C ASP A 100 13.72 -17.11 7.21
N LEU A 101 13.63 -17.76 8.38
CA LEU A 101 12.57 -18.70 8.71
C LEU A 101 11.31 -17.99 9.22
N GLY A 102 11.26 -16.66 9.15
CA GLY A 102 10.22 -15.85 9.76
C GLY A 102 10.48 -15.60 11.24
N THR A 103 9.46 -15.11 11.93
CA THR A 103 9.56 -14.72 13.34
C THR A 103 9.07 -15.84 14.25
N ASP A 104 9.93 -16.33 15.16
CA ASP A 104 9.45 -17.14 16.27
C ASP A 104 8.65 -16.25 17.24
N TYR A 105 7.34 -16.53 17.30
CA TYR A 105 6.39 -15.66 17.99
C TYR A 105 6.70 -15.54 19.50
N PHE A 106 7.17 -16.61 20.12
CA PHE A 106 7.40 -16.68 21.57
C PHE A 106 8.83 -16.35 22.00
N LEU A 107 9.80 -16.38 21.09
CA LEU A 107 11.22 -16.27 21.41
C LEU A 107 11.58 -14.90 22.00
N ASP A 108 11.22 -13.80 21.33
CA ASP A 108 11.52 -12.44 21.79
C ASP A 108 10.39 -11.45 21.47
N PRO A 109 9.31 -11.42 22.26
CA PRO A 109 8.19 -10.51 22.06
C PRO A 109 8.58 -9.05 22.19
N LYS A 110 9.55 -8.71 23.05
CA LYS A 110 9.97 -7.34 23.30
C LYS A 110 10.67 -6.74 22.09
N SER A 111 11.67 -7.39 21.54
CA SER A 111 12.38 -6.92 20.34
C SER A 111 11.45 -6.80 19.16
N ARG A 112 10.53 -7.76 18.96
CA ARG A 112 9.52 -7.69 17.92
C ARG A 112 8.60 -6.49 18.05
N LEU A 113 8.12 -6.17 19.26
CA LEU A 113 7.26 -5.03 19.52
C LEU A 113 7.99 -3.70 19.37
N LEU A 114 9.27 -3.64 19.78
CA LEU A 114 10.12 -2.47 19.56
C LEU A 114 10.35 -2.25 18.07
N ALA A 115 10.72 -3.28 17.32
CA ALA A 115 10.89 -3.19 15.87
C ALA A 115 9.60 -2.74 15.15
N LEU A 116 8.43 -3.23 15.60
CA LEU A 116 7.15 -2.76 15.06
C LEU A 116 6.91 -1.29 15.38
N LYS A 117 7.18 -0.84 16.62
CA LYS A 117 7.03 0.54 17.03
C LYS A 117 7.93 1.49 16.23
N ASP A 118 9.18 1.08 15.99
CA ASP A 118 10.17 1.90 15.30
C ASP A 118 9.91 1.97 13.78
N ASN A 119 9.21 0.99 13.22
CA ASN A 119 8.93 0.91 11.78
C ASN A 119 7.49 1.28 11.39
N ASN A 120 6.59 1.56 12.34
CA ASN A 120 5.20 1.91 12.05
C ASN A 120 5.03 3.43 11.95
N GLY A 121 4.36 3.91 10.89
CA GLY A 121 4.08 5.32 10.67
C GLY A 121 5.34 6.17 10.44
N THR A 122 6.35 5.61 9.80
CA THR A 122 7.68 6.25 9.67
C THR A 122 7.74 7.35 8.64
N VAL A 123 6.78 7.42 7.72
CA VAL A 123 6.75 8.39 6.61
C VAL A 123 5.50 9.25 6.70
N SER A 124 5.67 10.45 7.24
CA SER A 124 4.61 11.46 7.34
C SER A 124 4.00 11.76 5.97
N THR A 125 2.70 11.94 5.89
CA THR A 125 2.01 12.40 4.68
C THR A 125 2.18 13.92 4.47
N GLY A 126 2.63 14.61 5.50
CA GLY A 126 2.70 16.06 5.57
C GLY A 126 1.36 16.73 5.96
N TRP A 127 0.36 15.93 6.32
CA TRP A 127 -0.90 16.37 6.93
C TRP A 127 -1.02 15.77 8.32
N SER A 128 -0.81 16.57 9.34
CA SER A 128 -0.78 16.14 10.75
C SER A 128 -2.06 15.45 11.17
N ALA A 129 -3.20 15.93 10.67
CA ALA A 129 -4.50 15.34 10.95
C ALA A 129 -4.63 13.91 10.42
N LEU A 130 -4.05 13.60 9.24
CA LEU A 130 -4.03 12.27 8.67
C LEU A 130 -2.98 11.39 9.37
N ASP A 131 -1.79 11.93 9.59
CA ASP A 131 -0.69 11.22 10.25
C ASP A 131 -1.07 10.74 11.64
N HIS A 132 -1.78 11.57 12.41
CA HIS A 132 -2.30 11.17 13.72
C HIS A 132 -3.22 9.93 13.66
N LYS A 133 -3.99 9.78 12.58
CA LYS A 133 -4.87 8.61 12.38
C LYS A 133 -4.13 7.39 11.85
N LEU A 134 -2.95 7.58 11.27
CA LEU A 134 -2.07 6.52 10.76
C LEU A 134 -0.89 6.20 11.70
N TYR A 135 -0.93 6.68 12.95
CA TYR A 135 0.13 6.49 13.95
C TYR A 135 1.50 7.06 13.54
N GLY A 136 1.50 8.12 12.72
CA GLY A 136 2.69 8.83 12.26
C GLY A 136 2.78 9.00 10.74
N GLY A 137 2.03 8.22 9.97
CA GLY A 137 2.00 8.29 8.51
C GLY A 137 1.98 6.91 7.84
N PHE A 138 2.55 6.82 6.66
CA PHE A 138 2.67 5.58 5.89
C PHE A 138 3.90 4.75 6.29
N ASN A 139 3.91 3.48 5.90
CA ASN A 139 5.03 2.57 6.10
C ASN A 139 5.71 2.23 4.77
N LYS A 140 7.01 1.95 4.82
CA LYS A 140 7.74 1.39 3.67
C LYS A 140 7.17 0.01 3.32
N GLY A 141 7.08 -0.28 2.02
CA GLY A 141 6.47 -1.50 1.51
C GLY A 141 4.93 -1.45 1.41
N GLU A 142 4.29 -0.34 1.76
CA GLU A 142 2.84 -0.17 1.64
C GLU A 142 2.42 0.42 0.30
N LEU A 143 1.25 -0.03 -0.16
CA LEU A 143 0.49 0.58 -1.26
C LEU A 143 -0.62 1.46 -0.69
N ASN A 144 -0.53 2.77 -0.96
CA ASN A 144 -1.47 3.79 -0.49
C ASN A 144 -2.26 4.33 -1.67
N ILE A 145 -3.60 4.25 -1.61
CA ILE A 145 -4.48 4.66 -2.71
C ILE A 145 -5.30 5.89 -2.30
N PHE A 146 -5.20 6.96 -3.08
CA PHE A 146 -6.09 8.10 -3.04
C PHE A 146 -7.22 7.89 -4.04
N ALA A 147 -8.44 7.62 -3.55
CA ALA A 147 -9.60 7.32 -4.36
C ALA A 147 -10.51 8.56 -4.47
N GLY A 148 -10.92 8.92 -5.69
CA GLY A 148 -11.77 10.08 -5.90
C GLY A 148 -12.45 10.05 -7.26
N GLN A 149 -13.54 10.81 -7.41
CA GLN A 149 -14.23 10.98 -8.67
C GLN A 149 -13.35 11.69 -9.72
N SER A 150 -13.76 11.65 -10.98
CA SER A 150 -13.12 12.49 -12.01
C SER A 150 -13.22 13.96 -11.59
N GLY A 151 -12.10 14.70 -11.66
CA GLY A 151 -12.03 16.09 -11.21
C GLY A 151 -12.02 16.31 -9.69
N ALA A 152 -11.98 15.25 -8.87
CA ALA A 152 -11.87 15.40 -7.41
C ALA A 152 -10.50 15.88 -6.92
N GLY A 153 -9.51 15.99 -7.79
CA GLY A 153 -8.17 16.47 -7.44
C GLY A 153 -7.19 15.34 -7.03
N LYS A 154 -7.41 14.10 -7.48
CA LYS A 154 -6.51 12.97 -7.18
C LYS A 154 -5.04 13.28 -7.47
N SER A 155 -4.74 13.77 -8.67
CA SER A 155 -3.39 14.17 -9.07
C SER A 155 -2.84 15.29 -8.18
N LEU A 156 -3.69 16.25 -7.76
CA LEU A 156 -3.29 17.30 -6.84
C LEU A 156 -2.89 16.73 -5.47
N PHE A 157 -3.65 15.76 -4.95
CA PHE A 157 -3.29 15.07 -3.70
C PHE A 157 -1.96 14.34 -3.84
N LEU A 158 -1.74 13.59 -4.93
CA LEU A 158 -0.47 12.90 -5.17
C LEU A 158 0.70 13.86 -5.32
N GLN A 159 0.52 14.99 -6.04
CA GLN A 159 1.56 16.01 -6.20
C GLN A 159 1.87 16.70 -4.86
N ASN A 160 0.85 16.99 -4.03
CA ASN A 160 1.05 17.57 -2.70
C ASN A 160 1.80 16.62 -1.76
N VAL A 161 1.43 15.33 -1.71
CA VAL A 161 2.15 14.37 -0.86
C VAL A 161 3.59 14.15 -1.34
N ALA A 162 3.81 14.09 -2.66
CA ALA A 162 5.14 14.00 -3.26
C ALA A 162 6.02 15.21 -2.87
N LEU A 163 5.47 16.42 -2.97
CA LEU A 163 6.15 17.64 -2.56
C LEU A 163 6.42 17.68 -1.05
N ASN A 164 5.47 17.21 -0.22
CA ASN A 164 5.67 17.10 1.22
C ASN A 164 6.86 16.18 1.54
N TRP A 165 6.94 15.02 0.89
CA TRP A 165 8.07 14.09 1.06
C TRP A 165 9.41 14.67 0.61
N ALA A 166 9.43 15.34 -0.55
CA ALA A 166 10.64 16.01 -1.02
C ALA A 166 11.11 17.09 -0.04
N ASN A 167 10.19 17.89 0.52
CA ASN A 167 10.51 18.97 1.47
C ASN A 167 11.13 18.49 2.77
N VAL A 168 10.86 17.25 3.20
CA VAL A 168 11.50 16.66 4.38
C VAL A 168 12.78 15.87 4.04
N GLY A 169 13.29 16.00 2.82
CA GLY A 169 14.58 15.44 2.40
C GLY A 169 14.49 14.05 1.76
N MET A 170 13.30 13.52 1.50
CA MET A 170 13.13 12.23 0.84
C MET A 170 13.30 12.34 -0.67
N ASN A 171 13.87 11.29 -1.30
CA ASN A 171 14.00 11.19 -2.74
C ASN A 171 12.70 10.62 -3.33
N VAL A 172 12.03 11.41 -4.15
CA VAL A 172 10.71 11.10 -4.69
C VAL A 172 10.75 10.96 -6.20
N ILE A 173 10.13 9.92 -6.73
CA ILE A 173 9.85 9.79 -8.17
C ILE A 173 8.33 9.83 -8.37
N TYR A 174 7.89 10.76 -9.22
CA TYR A 174 6.50 10.93 -9.60
C TYR A 174 6.31 10.49 -11.05
N PHE A 175 5.63 9.38 -11.24
CA PHE A 175 5.23 8.91 -12.57
C PHE A 175 3.87 9.47 -12.94
N THR A 176 3.79 10.15 -14.06
CA THR A 176 2.54 10.64 -14.64
C THR A 176 2.23 9.91 -15.95
N PHE A 177 0.98 9.48 -16.10
CA PHE A 177 0.46 8.79 -17.29
C PHE A 177 -0.56 9.63 -18.06
N GLU A 178 -1.04 10.71 -17.46
CA GLU A 178 -2.09 11.56 -18.02
C GLU A 178 -1.56 12.95 -18.40
N LEU A 179 -0.78 13.56 -17.50
CA LEU A 179 -0.24 14.90 -17.71
C LEU A 179 1.21 14.85 -18.18
N SER A 180 1.60 15.80 -19.03
CA SER A 180 3.01 15.96 -19.39
C SER A 180 3.86 16.37 -18.18
N GLU A 181 5.19 16.18 -18.27
CA GLU A 181 6.15 16.60 -17.24
C GLU A 181 6.06 18.11 -16.99
N GLU A 182 5.89 18.93 -18.04
CA GLU A 182 5.80 20.38 -17.97
C GLU A 182 4.54 20.84 -17.21
N LEU A 183 3.37 20.25 -17.52
CA LEU A 183 2.13 20.59 -16.83
C LEU A 183 2.17 20.15 -15.35
N SER A 184 2.79 19.01 -15.08
CA SER A 184 2.98 18.54 -13.73
C SER A 184 3.95 19.44 -12.95
N SER A 185 5.07 19.85 -13.58
CA SER A 185 6.04 20.79 -12.99
C SER A 185 5.39 22.12 -12.67
N MET A 186 4.65 22.71 -13.59
CA MET A 186 3.97 24.00 -13.38
C MET A 186 3.04 23.98 -12.16
N ARG A 187 2.33 22.86 -11.91
CA ARG A 187 1.51 22.71 -10.71
C ARG A 187 2.35 22.63 -9.43
N VAL A 188 3.42 21.85 -9.49
CA VAL A 188 4.36 21.72 -8.36
C VAL A 188 5.05 23.05 -8.08
N ASP A 189 5.42 23.82 -9.11
CA ASP A 189 5.98 25.16 -8.95
C ASP A 189 5.02 26.09 -8.20
N SER A 190 3.74 26.08 -8.58
CA SER A 190 2.71 26.86 -7.87
C SER A 190 2.56 26.44 -6.42
N MET A 191 2.53 25.13 -6.15
CA MET A 191 2.44 24.58 -4.78
C MET A 191 3.67 24.92 -3.92
N SER A 192 4.83 24.93 -4.53
CA SER A 192 6.13 25.10 -3.88
C SER A 192 6.43 26.57 -3.57
N THR A 193 6.15 27.46 -4.53
CA THR A 193 6.50 28.88 -4.42
C THR A 193 5.38 29.73 -3.82
N GLY A 194 4.14 29.22 -3.78
CA GLY A 194 2.97 30.00 -3.41
C GLY A 194 2.53 31.06 -4.44
N ILE A 195 3.12 31.02 -5.65
CA ILE A 195 2.71 31.86 -6.76
C ILE A 195 1.49 31.23 -7.44
N ALA A 196 0.45 32.04 -7.69
CA ALA A 196 -0.76 31.55 -8.32
C ALA A 196 -0.48 30.95 -9.72
N SER A 197 -1.13 29.84 -10.05
CA SER A 197 -0.89 29.11 -11.30
C SER A 197 -1.11 29.93 -12.55
N ASN A 198 -1.98 30.94 -12.51
CA ASN A 198 -2.22 31.89 -13.60
C ASN A 198 -1.17 33.02 -13.71
N GLU A 199 -0.27 33.15 -12.73
CA GLU A 199 0.80 34.15 -12.69
C GLU A 199 2.19 33.58 -12.96
N ILE A 200 2.34 32.27 -13.06
CA ILE A 200 3.62 31.56 -13.20
C ILE A 200 4.45 32.14 -14.35
N PHE A 201 3.84 32.31 -15.52
CA PHE A 201 4.55 32.84 -16.69
C PHE A 201 4.91 34.35 -16.63
N LYS A 202 4.36 35.06 -15.63
CA LYS A 202 4.74 36.46 -15.36
C LYS A 202 5.89 36.60 -14.39
N LYS A 203 6.19 35.52 -13.61
CA LYS A 203 7.16 35.52 -12.51
C LYS A 203 8.20 34.40 -12.66
N ILE A 204 8.63 34.11 -13.88
CA ILE A 204 9.52 32.97 -14.19
C ILE A 204 10.83 33.07 -13.41
N ASP A 205 11.45 34.27 -13.35
CA ASP A 205 12.73 34.45 -12.65
C ASP A 205 12.60 34.26 -11.12
N ASP A 206 11.50 34.75 -10.54
CA ASP A 206 11.21 34.56 -9.13
C ASP A 206 11.02 33.08 -8.81
N ILE A 207 10.29 32.35 -9.66
CA ILE A 207 10.05 30.91 -9.53
C ILE A 207 11.35 30.13 -9.63
N ASP A 208 12.18 30.41 -10.65
CA ASP A 208 13.50 29.75 -10.83
C ASP A 208 14.34 29.90 -9.57
N LEU A 209 14.43 31.11 -9.03
CA LEU A 209 15.19 31.38 -7.80
C LEU A 209 14.62 30.60 -6.59
N MET A 210 13.30 30.67 -6.37
CA MET A 210 12.64 30.02 -5.22
C MET A 210 12.77 28.51 -5.28
N VAL A 211 12.53 27.88 -6.45
CA VAL A 211 12.61 26.45 -6.65
C VAL A 211 14.04 25.95 -6.46
N ARG A 212 15.06 26.66 -6.98
CA ARG A 212 16.48 26.33 -6.76
C ARG A 212 16.87 26.42 -5.29
N MET A 213 16.42 27.45 -4.58
CA MET A 213 16.67 27.59 -3.14
C MET A 213 16.04 26.46 -2.33
N GLN A 214 14.81 26.06 -2.70
CA GLN A 214 14.14 24.94 -2.05
C GLN A 214 14.84 23.62 -2.35
N GLY A 215 15.25 23.40 -3.60
CA GLY A 215 15.97 22.20 -4.03
C GLY A 215 17.28 21.94 -3.28
N GLN A 216 17.93 23.00 -2.73
CA GLN A 216 19.13 22.86 -1.89
C GLN A 216 18.85 22.25 -0.52
N LYS A 217 17.61 22.32 -0.04
CA LYS A 217 17.19 21.87 1.29
C LYS A 217 16.30 20.61 1.24
N SER A 218 15.79 20.30 0.06
CA SER A 218 14.87 19.18 -0.19
C SER A 218 15.62 17.93 -0.66
N GLY A 219 14.95 16.78 -0.61
CA GLY A 219 15.37 15.59 -1.35
C GLY A 219 15.15 15.80 -2.85
N LYS A 220 15.61 14.81 -3.64
CA LYS A 220 15.39 14.83 -5.08
C LYS A 220 13.92 14.62 -5.41
N PHE A 221 13.40 15.41 -6.34
CA PHE A 221 12.04 15.24 -6.86
C PHE A 221 12.10 15.07 -8.37
N GLN A 222 11.89 13.84 -8.84
CA GLN A 222 11.93 13.50 -10.27
C GLN A 222 10.51 13.32 -10.80
N LEU A 223 10.15 14.08 -11.80
CA LEU A 223 8.94 13.89 -12.59
C LEU A 223 9.25 13.07 -13.84
N LYS A 224 8.44 12.05 -14.12
CA LYS A 224 8.60 11.22 -15.32
C LYS A 224 7.26 10.90 -15.97
N TYR A 225 7.11 11.34 -17.21
CA TYR A 225 5.99 10.91 -18.04
C TYR A 225 6.26 9.53 -18.62
N ILE A 226 5.27 8.66 -18.52
CA ILE A 226 5.26 7.35 -19.14
C ILE A 226 3.96 7.20 -19.92
N SER A 227 4.03 6.68 -21.15
CA SER A 227 2.84 6.50 -21.97
C SER A 227 1.86 5.49 -21.36
N SER A 228 0.57 5.74 -21.56
CA SER A 228 -0.50 4.79 -21.18
C SER A 228 -0.25 3.40 -21.78
N GLY A 229 -0.56 2.36 -20.99
CA GLY A 229 -0.33 0.97 -21.39
C GLY A 229 1.00 0.38 -20.91
N ALA A 230 1.84 1.16 -20.24
CA ALA A 230 3.03 0.66 -19.56
C ALA A 230 2.65 -0.32 -18.42
N THR A 231 3.60 -1.16 -18.05
CA THR A 231 3.47 -2.15 -16.98
C THR A 231 4.30 -1.75 -15.76
N VAL A 232 4.11 -2.42 -14.63
CA VAL A 232 4.96 -2.23 -13.45
C VAL A 232 6.43 -2.61 -13.72
N ASN A 233 6.71 -3.48 -14.73
CA ASN A 233 8.08 -3.77 -15.14
C ASN A 233 8.77 -2.57 -15.79
N ASP A 234 8.03 -1.71 -16.49
CA ASP A 234 8.59 -0.48 -17.06
C ASP A 234 9.01 0.48 -15.95
N LEU A 235 8.19 0.59 -14.88
CA LEU A 235 8.56 1.35 -13.67
C LEU A 235 9.81 0.76 -13.02
N ARG A 236 9.87 -0.57 -12.84
CA ARG A 236 11.01 -1.27 -12.25
C ARG A 236 12.30 -1.04 -13.05
N SER A 237 12.21 -1.08 -14.37
CA SER A 237 13.34 -0.82 -15.27
C SER A 237 13.83 0.62 -15.14
N TYR A 238 12.91 1.58 -15.10
CA TYR A 238 13.25 2.99 -14.88
C TYR A 238 13.92 3.21 -13.51
N LEU A 239 13.42 2.60 -12.45
CA LEU A 239 14.03 2.73 -11.11
C LEU A 239 15.47 2.24 -11.08
N LYS A 240 15.76 1.11 -11.73
CA LYS A 240 17.13 0.59 -11.86
C LYS A 240 18.04 1.54 -12.64
N GLU A 241 17.54 2.05 -13.77
CA GLU A 241 18.28 3.01 -14.57
C GLU A 241 18.55 4.31 -13.81
N TYR A 242 17.54 4.83 -13.12
CA TYR A 242 17.65 6.02 -12.30
C TYR A 242 18.71 5.85 -11.19
N GLU A 243 18.70 4.71 -10.49
CA GLU A 243 19.70 4.39 -9.47
C GLU A 243 21.11 4.32 -10.05
N VAL A 244 21.29 3.69 -11.22
CA VAL A 244 22.59 3.59 -11.90
C VAL A 244 23.10 4.97 -12.34
N GLN A 245 22.23 5.81 -12.91
CA GLN A 245 22.61 7.12 -13.43
C GLN A 245 22.85 8.15 -12.33
N THR A 246 22.08 8.11 -11.25
CA THR A 246 22.12 9.15 -10.22
C THR A 246 22.84 8.74 -8.94
N GLY A 247 23.10 7.44 -8.76
CA GLY A 247 23.61 6.87 -7.53
C GLY A 247 22.63 6.99 -6.35
N THR A 248 21.36 7.32 -6.60
CA THR A 248 20.37 7.64 -5.56
C THR A 248 19.19 6.67 -5.65
N LYS A 249 18.83 6.05 -4.54
CA LYS A 249 17.60 5.27 -4.43
C LYS A 249 16.42 6.16 -4.07
N PRO A 250 15.23 5.95 -4.66
CA PRO A 250 14.03 6.61 -4.21
C PRO A 250 13.58 6.07 -2.84
N ASP A 251 13.06 6.94 -2.00
CA ASP A 251 12.38 6.60 -0.75
C ASP A 251 10.88 6.44 -0.95
N CYS A 252 10.32 7.22 -1.87
CA CYS A 252 8.90 7.29 -2.17
C CYS A 252 8.65 7.34 -3.68
N ILE A 253 7.55 6.71 -4.10
CA ILE A 253 7.08 6.73 -5.48
C ILE A 253 5.61 7.14 -5.52
N CYS A 254 5.27 8.06 -6.41
CA CYS A 254 3.90 8.37 -6.78
C CYS A 254 3.59 7.86 -8.20
N VAL A 255 2.42 7.26 -8.38
CA VAL A 255 1.95 6.72 -9.67
C VAL A 255 0.60 7.36 -10.00
N ASP A 256 0.55 8.26 -10.96
CA ASP A 256 -0.64 9.03 -11.31
C ASP A 256 -1.15 8.62 -12.72
N TYR A 257 -2.05 7.62 -12.82
CA TYR A 257 -2.70 6.83 -11.79
C TYR A 257 -2.80 5.34 -12.20
N LEU A 258 -3.06 4.47 -11.23
CA LEU A 258 -3.06 3.02 -11.35
C LEU A 258 -3.88 2.48 -12.52
N ASP A 259 -5.07 3.06 -12.79
CA ASP A 259 -6.01 2.55 -13.79
C ASP A 259 -5.47 2.62 -15.23
N LEU A 260 -4.39 3.39 -15.48
CA LEU A 260 -3.73 3.52 -16.79
C LEU A 260 -2.62 2.49 -17.02
N LEU A 261 -2.20 1.78 -15.98
CA LEU A 261 -1.24 0.69 -16.09
C LEU A 261 -1.87 -0.58 -16.63
N MET A 262 -1.04 -1.41 -17.26
CA MET A 262 -1.40 -2.73 -17.71
C MET A 262 -0.68 -3.80 -16.87
N PRO A 263 -1.32 -4.96 -16.61
CA PRO A 263 -0.67 -6.05 -15.90
C PRO A 263 0.49 -6.63 -16.73
N ILE A 264 1.52 -7.12 -16.04
CA ILE A 264 2.66 -7.80 -16.67
C ILE A 264 2.21 -9.06 -17.41
N SER A 265 1.20 -9.75 -16.87
CA SER A 265 0.65 -10.96 -17.49
C SER A 265 -0.18 -10.64 -18.74
N LYS A 266 0.28 -11.07 -19.91
CA LYS A 266 -0.43 -10.98 -21.19
C LYS A 266 -1.72 -11.83 -21.27
N ARG A 267 -1.99 -12.67 -20.24
CA ARG A 267 -3.20 -13.54 -20.20
C ARG A 267 -4.45 -12.81 -19.72
N VAL A 268 -4.28 -11.59 -19.20
CA VAL A 268 -5.40 -10.78 -18.72
C VAL A 268 -5.96 -9.96 -19.87
N SER A 269 -7.25 -10.11 -20.15
CA SER A 269 -7.92 -9.28 -21.16
C SER A 269 -7.98 -7.82 -20.69
N PRO A 270 -7.60 -6.84 -21.53
CA PRO A 270 -7.73 -5.42 -21.21
C PRO A 270 -9.18 -4.97 -20.94
N SER A 271 -10.16 -5.75 -21.41
CA SER A 271 -11.59 -5.50 -21.20
C SER A 271 -12.08 -5.94 -19.81
N ASP A 272 -11.36 -6.85 -19.14
CA ASP A 272 -11.68 -7.25 -17.78
C ASP A 272 -10.99 -6.33 -16.76
N LEU A 273 -11.59 -5.16 -16.54
CA LEU A 273 -11.05 -4.13 -15.66
C LEU A 273 -10.85 -4.62 -14.24
N PHE A 274 -11.70 -5.52 -13.73
CA PHE A 274 -11.60 -6.03 -12.37
C PHE A 274 -10.33 -6.87 -12.16
N ILE A 275 -10.08 -7.80 -13.08
CA ILE A 275 -8.89 -8.67 -13.04
C ILE A 275 -7.63 -7.85 -13.32
N LYS A 276 -7.68 -6.97 -14.34
CA LYS A 276 -6.59 -6.05 -14.67
C LYS A 276 -6.13 -5.27 -13.44
N ASP A 277 -7.06 -4.59 -12.78
CA ASP A 277 -6.77 -3.69 -11.66
C ASP A 277 -6.29 -4.45 -10.42
N LYS A 278 -6.76 -5.70 -10.23
CA LYS A 278 -6.25 -6.59 -9.19
C LYS A 278 -4.76 -6.87 -9.39
N TYR A 279 -4.38 -7.35 -10.58
CA TYR A 279 -2.98 -7.69 -10.86
C TYR A 279 -2.07 -6.47 -10.78
N VAL A 280 -2.47 -5.34 -11.37
CA VAL A 280 -1.70 -4.10 -11.29
C VAL A 280 -1.49 -3.65 -9.85
N SER A 281 -2.53 -3.73 -9.01
CA SER A 281 -2.41 -3.38 -7.58
C SER A 281 -1.46 -4.32 -6.83
N GLU A 282 -1.52 -5.63 -7.09
CA GLU A 282 -0.61 -6.62 -6.50
C GLU A 282 0.84 -6.38 -6.96
N GLU A 283 1.04 -6.08 -8.25
CA GLU A 283 2.34 -5.78 -8.82
C GLU A 283 2.96 -4.49 -8.26
N LEU A 284 2.16 -3.42 -8.09
CA LEU A 284 2.60 -2.17 -7.46
C LEU A 284 2.95 -2.38 -5.98
N ARG A 285 2.13 -3.14 -5.24
CA ARG A 285 2.44 -3.48 -3.86
C ARG A 285 3.72 -4.29 -3.74
N ASN A 286 3.93 -5.25 -4.63
CA ASN A 286 5.17 -6.03 -4.69
C ASN A 286 6.37 -5.14 -5.00
N LEU A 287 6.23 -4.15 -5.90
CA LEU A 287 7.28 -3.17 -6.18
C LEU A 287 7.65 -2.37 -4.92
N ALA A 288 6.65 -1.92 -4.14
CA ALA A 288 6.87 -1.21 -2.89
C ALA A 288 7.64 -2.06 -1.87
N VAL A 289 7.27 -3.33 -1.71
CA VAL A 289 7.93 -4.29 -0.81
C VAL A 289 9.36 -4.60 -1.30
N GLU A 290 9.55 -4.86 -2.59
CA GLU A 290 10.84 -5.21 -3.21
C GLU A 290 11.89 -4.11 -3.01
N HIS A 291 11.48 -2.85 -3.18
CA HIS A 291 12.38 -1.69 -3.05
C HIS A 291 12.37 -1.06 -1.65
N GLN A 292 11.52 -1.52 -0.72
CA GLN A 292 11.33 -0.94 0.63
C GLN A 292 11.02 0.56 0.58
N ILE A 293 10.08 0.94 -0.29
CA ILE A 293 9.64 2.32 -0.53
C ILE A 293 8.19 2.51 -0.11
N VAL A 294 7.79 3.76 0.12
CA VAL A 294 6.37 4.13 0.20
C VAL A 294 5.84 4.36 -1.21
N LEU A 295 4.75 3.69 -1.56
CA LEU A 295 4.10 3.89 -2.85
C LEU A 295 2.72 4.50 -2.67
N ALA A 296 2.48 5.66 -3.29
CA ALA A 296 1.18 6.29 -3.38
C ALA A 296 0.67 6.28 -4.81
N THR A 297 -0.61 5.97 -4.99
CA THR A 297 -1.27 6.02 -6.30
C THR A 297 -2.69 6.55 -6.16
N ALA A 298 -3.32 6.85 -7.29
CA ALA A 298 -4.71 7.23 -7.33
C ALA A 298 -5.57 6.17 -8.01
N SER A 299 -6.85 6.16 -7.70
CA SER A 299 -7.87 5.34 -8.37
C SER A 299 -9.18 6.09 -8.49
N GLN A 300 -9.92 5.81 -9.55
CA GLN A 300 -11.20 6.45 -9.79
C GLN A 300 -12.32 5.78 -9.00
N LEU A 301 -13.23 6.59 -8.45
CA LEU A 301 -14.48 6.12 -7.85
C LEU A 301 -15.58 6.00 -8.93
N ASN A 302 -16.54 5.08 -8.70
CA ASN A 302 -17.71 4.90 -9.54
C ASN A 302 -18.65 6.12 -9.49
N ARG A 303 -19.47 6.32 -10.53
CA ARG A 303 -20.45 7.41 -10.59
C ARG A 303 -21.51 7.35 -9.48
N ALA A 304 -21.82 6.17 -8.96
CA ALA A 304 -22.76 5.99 -7.86
C ALA A 304 -22.34 6.69 -6.56
N SER A 305 -21.02 6.97 -6.39
CA SER A 305 -20.49 7.71 -5.23
C SER A 305 -20.74 9.23 -5.26
N VAL A 306 -21.37 9.76 -6.33
CA VAL A 306 -21.51 11.23 -6.53
C VAL A 306 -22.44 11.88 -5.52
N GLU A 307 -23.48 11.17 -5.05
CA GLU A 307 -24.53 11.70 -4.18
C GLU A 307 -24.40 11.25 -2.71
N GLU A 308 -23.40 10.41 -2.40
CA GLU A 308 -23.26 9.86 -1.07
C GLU A 308 -22.34 10.69 -0.16
N THR A 309 -22.80 10.89 1.06
CA THR A 309 -22.05 11.60 2.13
C THR A 309 -21.00 10.71 2.79
N GLU A 310 -21.02 9.41 2.51
CA GLU A 310 -20.07 8.41 3.02
C GLU A 310 -19.63 7.48 1.90
N PHE A 311 -18.31 7.28 1.80
CA PHE A 311 -17.78 6.33 0.86
C PHE A 311 -17.79 4.92 1.48
N ASP A 312 -18.33 3.97 0.73
CA ASP A 312 -18.22 2.54 0.99
C ASP A 312 -17.26 1.89 -0.04
N HIS A 313 -16.81 0.72 0.27
CA HIS A 313 -15.92 -0.09 -0.59
C HIS A 313 -16.52 -0.39 -1.98
N SER A 314 -17.84 -0.38 -2.12
CA SER A 314 -18.53 -0.55 -3.41
C SER A 314 -18.36 0.61 -4.39
N HIS A 315 -17.89 1.77 -3.93
CA HIS A 315 -17.77 2.99 -4.72
C HIS A 315 -16.49 3.09 -5.56
N ILE A 316 -15.51 2.18 -5.38
CA ILE A 316 -14.27 2.22 -6.16
C ILE A 316 -14.47 1.56 -7.52
N ALA A 317 -14.16 2.30 -8.59
CA ALA A 317 -14.18 1.79 -9.96
C ALA A 317 -13.16 0.65 -10.12
N GLY A 318 -13.56 -0.46 -10.75
CA GLY A 318 -12.73 -1.67 -10.83
C GLY A 318 -12.83 -2.56 -9.59
N GLY A 319 -13.61 -2.16 -8.57
CA GLY A 319 -14.11 -3.03 -7.52
C GLY A 319 -13.21 -3.21 -6.29
N LEU A 320 -13.67 -4.11 -5.44
CA LEU A 320 -13.07 -4.53 -4.18
C LEU A 320 -11.61 -4.98 -4.28
N SER A 321 -11.15 -5.39 -5.47
CA SER A 321 -9.80 -5.95 -5.66
C SER A 321 -8.68 -4.97 -5.32
N LYS A 322 -8.80 -3.69 -5.72
CA LYS A 322 -7.83 -2.63 -5.39
C LYS A 322 -7.79 -2.38 -3.89
N ILE A 323 -8.99 -2.32 -3.26
CA ILE A 323 -9.11 -2.13 -1.81
C ILE A 323 -8.49 -3.31 -1.07
N GLN A 324 -8.74 -4.54 -1.52
CA GLN A 324 -8.21 -5.73 -0.85
C GLN A 324 -6.68 -5.73 -0.85
N THR A 325 -6.06 -5.32 -1.93
CA THR A 325 -4.59 -5.31 -2.09
C THR A 325 -3.94 -4.14 -1.35
N ALA A 326 -4.53 -2.93 -1.41
CA ALA A 326 -3.96 -1.75 -0.77
C ALA A 326 -3.85 -1.88 0.75
N ASP A 327 -2.83 -1.27 1.31
CA ASP A 327 -2.64 -1.18 2.76
C ASP A 327 -3.47 -0.03 3.34
N ASN A 328 -3.48 1.13 2.67
CA ASN A 328 -4.34 2.26 3.02
C ASN A 328 -5.15 2.72 1.80
N VAL A 329 -6.42 3.10 2.03
CA VAL A 329 -7.30 3.69 1.02
C VAL A 329 -7.95 4.95 1.60
N ILE A 330 -7.71 6.07 0.94
CA ILE A 330 -8.15 7.40 1.36
C ILE A 330 -9.10 7.93 0.28
N GLY A 331 -10.38 8.07 0.62
CA GLY A 331 -11.38 8.65 -0.25
C GLY A 331 -11.33 10.17 -0.24
N ILE A 332 -11.26 10.80 -1.42
CA ILE A 332 -11.28 12.25 -1.58
C ILE A 332 -12.71 12.68 -1.89
N GLN A 333 -13.30 13.45 -1.01
CA GLN A 333 -14.60 14.07 -1.18
C GLN A 333 -14.45 15.56 -1.45
N THR A 334 -15.08 16.06 -2.49
CA THR A 334 -15.11 17.48 -2.81
C THR A 334 -16.40 17.83 -3.53
N SER A 335 -16.87 19.04 -3.29
CA SER A 335 -17.95 19.66 -4.04
C SER A 335 -17.48 21.01 -4.56
N ARG A 336 -18.24 21.59 -5.51
CA ARG A 336 -17.94 22.94 -5.98
C ARG A 336 -17.90 23.95 -4.82
N ALA A 337 -18.90 23.88 -3.92
CA ALA A 337 -18.98 24.75 -2.77
C ALA A 337 -17.81 24.57 -1.77
N MET A 338 -17.32 23.33 -1.60
CA MET A 338 -16.14 23.08 -0.77
C MET A 338 -14.89 23.70 -1.38
N ARG A 339 -14.67 23.52 -2.68
CA ARG A 339 -13.51 24.09 -3.38
C ARG A 339 -13.51 25.62 -3.36
N GLU A 340 -14.67 26.25 -3.59
CA GLU A 340 -14.84 27.72 -3.50
C GLU A 340 -14.53 28.24 -2.08
N ARG A 341 -14.74 27.44 -1.04
CA ARG A 341 -14.37 27.74 0.35
C ARG A 341 -12.95 27.36 0.71
N GLY A 342 -12.19 26.80 -0.21
CA GLY A 342 -10.85 26.31 0.07
C GLY A 342 -10.83 25.10 1.03
N ARG A 343 -11.69 24.13 0.82
CA ARG A 343 -11.80 22.92 1.66
C ARG A 343 -11.80 21.65 0.83
N TYR A 344 -11.12 20.63 1.35
CA TYR A 344 -11.25 19.24 0.96
C TYR A 344 -11.66 18.40 2.17
N LEU A 345 -12.43 17.35 1.93
CA LEU A 345 -12.72 16.32 2.93
C LEU A 345 -12.08 15.02 2.44
N ILE A 346 -11.30 14.37 3.30
CA ILE A 346 -10.80 13.02 3.05
C ILE A 346 -11.41 12.05 4.06
N GLN A 347 -11.65 10.82 3.62
CA GLN A 347 -12.16 9.74 4.47
C GLN A 347 -11.20 8.56 4.42
N LEU A 348 -10.75 8.08 5.59
CA LEU A 348 -9.94 6.88 5.68
C LEU A 348 -10.85 5.65 5.50
N MET A 349 -10.93 5.12 4.26
CA MET A 349 -11.80 4.00 3.91
C MET A 349 -11.22 2.65 4.35
N LYS A 350 -9.91 2.51 4.33
CA LYS A 350 -9.17 1.32 4.75
C LYS A 350 -7.83 1.71 5.33
N THR A 351 -7.41 1.01 6.37
CA THR A 351 -6.02 0.97 6.86
C THR A 351 -5.74 -0.40 7.47
N ARG A 352 -4.51 -0.90 7.32
CA ARG A 352 -4.04 -2.13 8.00
C ARG A 352 -3.21 -1.81 9.23
N SER A 353 -2.65 -0.62 9.30
CA SER A 353 -1.71 -0.20 10.34
C SER A 353 -2.35 0.54 11.50
N SER A 354 -3.62 0.96 11.38
CA SER A 354 -4.30 1.74 12.41
C SER A 354 -5.80 1.41 12.55
N GLY A 355 -6.43 1.88 13.61
CA GLY A 355 -7.87 1.74 13.86
C GLY A 355 -8.72 2.89 13.30
N GLY A 356 -8.17 3.75 12.42
CA GLY A 356 -8.82 5.00 11.97
C GLY A 356 -9.86 4.87 10.86
N VAL A 357 -10.29 3.66 10.47
CA VAL A 357 -11.27 3.45 9.39
C VAL A 357 -12.57 4.20 9.67
N GLY A 358 -13.10 4.86 8.63
CA GLY A 358 -14.32 5.69 8.71
C GLY A 358 -14.05 7.14 9.14
N THR A 359 -12.87 7.47 9.63
CA THR A 359 -12.54 8.84 10.05
C THR A 359 -12.55 9.79 8.85
N LYS A 360 -13.20 10.93 9.03
CA LYS A 360 -13.25 12.05 8.09
C LYS A 360 -12.34 13.16 8.59
N ILE A 361 -11.56 13.74 7.68
CA ILE A 361 -10.58 14.79 7.97
C ILE A 361 -10.80 15.92 6.98
N ASN A 362 -10.99 17.14 7.49
CA ASN A 362 -11.04 18.35 6.69
C ASN A 362 -9.61 18.87 6.46
N LEU A 363 -9.31 19.28 5.22
CA LEU A 363 -8.04 19.89 4.82
C LEU A 363 -8.30 21.24 4.17
N ALA A 364 -7.38 22.17 4.33
CA ALA A 364 -7.37 23.45 3.63
C ALA A 364 -6.87 23.26 2.19
N PHE A 365 -7.48 23.97 1.26
CA PHE A 365 -7.09 23.98 -0.15
C PHE A 365 -6.99 25.41 -0.65
N ASN A 366 -5.83 25.79 -1.11
CA ASN A 366 -5.63 27.05 -1.81
C ASN A 366 -5.81 26.80 -3.31
N ILE A 367 -6.88 27.35 -3.89
CA ILE A 367 -7.24 27.12 -5.29
C ILE A 367 -6.25 27.78 -6.25
N ASP A 368 -5.62 28.89 -5.86
CA ASP A 368 -4.70 29.65 -6.72
C ASP A 368 -3.35 28.95 -6.81
N THR A 369 -2.84 28.45 -5.70
CA THR A 369 -1.54 27.78 -5.58
C THR A 369 -1.64 26.26 -5.63
N LEU A 370 -2.83 25.69 -5.67
CA LEU A 370 -3.11 24.25 -5.68
C LEU A 370 -2.58 23.51 -4.44
N ARG A 371 -2.21 24.25 -3.37
CA ARG A 371 -1.64 23.69 -2.15
C ARG A 371 -2.72 23.15 -1.23
N ILE A 372 -2.50 21.94 -0.69
CA ILE A 372 -3.35 21.28 0.30
C ILE A 372 -2.55 21.21 1.61
N THR A 373 -3.14 21.72 2.70
CA THR A 373 -2.52 21.76 4.02
C THR A 373 -3.51 21.34 5.10
N ASP A 374 -3.03 21.16 6.33
CA ASP A 374 -3.91 21.10 7.50
C ASP A 374 -4.69 22.41 7.65
N LEU A 375 -5.85 22.34 8.30
CA LEU A 375 -6.62 23.51 8.68
C LEU A 375 -5.88 24.31 9.76
N THR A 376 -5.97 25.64 9.68
CA THR A 376 -5.58 26.51 10.81
C THR A 376 -6.64 26.44 11.94
N GLU A 377 -6.26 26.87 13.15
CA GLU A 377 -7.18 26.91 14.29
C GLU A 377 -8.44 27.76 13.99
N GLU A 378 -8.27 28.88 13.29
CA GLU A 378 -9.36 29.74 12.86
C GLU A 378 -10.30 29.01 11.90
N GLN A 379 -9.75 28.29 10.93
CA GLN A 379 -10.52 27.52 9.96
C GLN A 379 -11.24 26.33 10.60
N MET A 380 -10.67 25.69 11.63
CA MET A 380 -11.33 24.65 12.41
C MET A 380 -12.54 25.22 13.18
N ALA A 381 -12.36 26.38 13.81
CA ALA A 381 -13.44 27.05 14.53
C ALA A 381 -14.60 27.49 13.60
N GLU A 382 -14.30 27.92 12.38
CA GLU A 382 -15.30 28.21 11.36
C GLU A 382 -16.12 26.97 10.96
N ASP A 383 -15.44 25.85 10.70
CA ASP A 383 -16.08 24.58 10.31
C ASP A 383 -16.97 24.04 11.45
N ASP A 384 -16.54 24.14 12.70
CA ASP A 384 -17.30 23.73 13.89
C ASP A 384 -18.57 24.61 14.07
N ASN A 385 -18.44 25.92 13.91
CA ASN A 385 -19.57 26.84 13.99
C ASN A 385 -20.61 26.57 12.88
N MET A 386 -20.18 26.27 11.65
CA MET A 386 -21.06 25.93 10.54
C MET A 386 -21.76 24.59 10.76
N THR A 387 -21.08 23.59 11.30
CA THR A 387 -21.67 22.30 11.63
C THR A 387 -22.76 22.47 12.68
N THR A 388 -22.50 23.23 13.73
CA THR A 388 -23.46 23.54 14.80
C THR A 388 -24.69 24.32 14.28
N ALA A 389 -24.46 25.31 13.39
CA ALA A 389 -25.53 26.07 12.76
C ALA A 389 -26.40 25.21 11.83
N ASN A 390 -25.79 24.30 11.08
CA ASN A 390 -26.49 23.35 10.19
C ASN A 390 -27.34 22.35 11.00
N VAL A 391 -26.79 21.82 12.08
CA VAL A 391 -27.54 20.94 13.01
C VAL A 391 -28.71 21.69 13.62
N ALA A 392 -28.51 22.92 14.11
CA ALA A 392 -29.57 23.74 14.65
C ALA A 392 -30.67 24.09 13.63
N SER A 393 -30.28 24.38 12.37
CA SER A 393 -31.23 24.66 11.29
C SER A 393 -32.01 23.40 10.87
N THR A 394 -31.38 22.24 10.89
CA THR A 394 -32.01 20.94 10.58
C THR A 394 -33.01 20.55 11.68
N ILE A 395 -32.67 20.79 12.95
CA ILE A 395 -33.56 20.58 14.07
C ILE A 395 -34.77 21.56 13.96
N LYS A 396 -34.54 22.85 13.67
CA LYS A 396 -35.60 23.82 13.43
C LYS A 396 -36.50 23.44 12.26
N LYS A 397 -36.00 22.94 11.16
CA LYS A 397 -36.77 22.43 10.01
C LYS A 397 -37.61 21.20 10.40
N ARG A 398 -37.07 20.28 11.19
CA ARG A 398 -37.82 19.10 11.67
C ARG A 398 -38.92 19.48 12.68
N THR A 399 -38.70 20.48 13.53
CA THR A 399 -39.73 20.97 14.47
C THR A 399 -40.76 21.83 13.77
N SER A 400 -40.49 22.53 12.69
CA SER A 400 -41.46 23.33 11.93
C SER A 400 -42.35 22.51 10.99
N THR A 401 -42.03 21.24 10.71
CA THR A 401 -42.84 20.31 9.89
C THR A 401 -43.84 19.49 10.74
N ILE A 402 -43.82 19.62 12.06
CA ILE A 402 -44.81 19.01 12.94
C ILE A 402 -45.95 20.03 13.15
N THR A 403 -46.84 20.18 12.17
CA THR A 403 -48.18 20.73 12.39
C THR A 403 -48.93 19.76 13.28
N PRO A 404 -49.55 20.22 14.39
CA PRO A 404 -50.33 19.33 15.24
C PRO A 404 -51.60 18.90 14.47
N LYS A 405 -51.61 17.66 13.97
CA LYS A 405 -52.88 17.02 13.60
C LYS A 405 -53.72 16.85 14.87
N LYS A 406 -54.94 17.36 14.84
CA LYS A 406 -55.96 17.12 15.87
C LYS A 406 -56.04 15.64 16.22
N PRO A 407 -56.23 15.28 17.50
CA PRO A 407 -56.27 13.89 17.93
C PRO A 407 -57.56 13.23 17.46
N GLU A 408 -57.51 12.38 16.47
CA GLU A 408 -58.50 11.34 16.25
C GLU A 408 -58.08 10.09 17.02
N ASN A 409 -58.92 9.72 17.96
CA ASN A 409 -59.06 8.46 18.67
C ASN A 409 -57.95 7.38 18.44
N GLN A 410 -56.88 7.45 19.19
CA GLN A 410 -55.89 6.37 19.30
C GLN A 410 -55.74 5.80 20.72
N GLY A 411 -56.71 6.04 21.61
CA GLY A 411 -56.67 5.52 22.97
C GLY A 411 -56.76 3.99 23.09
N ALA A 412 -57.38 3.31 22.12
CA ALA A 412 -57.54 1.86 22.15
C ALA A 412 -56.31 1.08 21.72
N GLN A 413 -55.56 1.56 20.72
CA GLN A 413 -54.36 0.83 20.20
C GLN A 413 -53.12 0.98 21.09
N VAL A 414 -53.04 2.04 21.90
CA VAL A 414 -51.91 2.22 22.83
C VAL A 414 -52.11 1.35 24.08
N ALA A 415 -53.33 1.16 24.55
CA ALA A 415 -53.66 0.28 25.66
C ALA A 415 -53.31 -1.19 25.33
N GLU A 416 -53.63 -1.66 24.12
CA GLU A 416 -53.37 -3.02 23.67
C GLU A 416 -51.86 -3.30 23.50
N LYS A 417 -51.05 -2.34 23.03
CA LYS A 417 -49.60 -2.46 22.96
C LYS A 417 -48.92 -2.44 24.34
N VAL A 418 -49.42 -1.68 25.29
CA VAL A 418 -48.89 -1.65 26.66
C VAL A 418 -49.17 -2.96 27.38
N GLU A 419 -50.32 -3.58 27.16
CA GLU A 419 -50.69 -4.87 27.72
C GLU A 419 -49.85 -6.03 27.11
N GLN A 420 -49.55 -5.99 25.79
CA GLN A 420 -48.65 -6.94 25.12
C GLN A 420 -47.22 -6.84 25.66
N VAL A 421 -46.69 -5.65 25.91
CA VAL A 421 -45.34 -5.45 26.48
C VAL A 421 -45.28 -5.88 27.95
N ALA A 422 -46.35 -5.70 28.72
CA ALA A 422 -46.46 -6.17 30.11
C ALA A 422 -46.47 -7.73 30.16
N ASN A 423 -47.20 -8.38 29.26
CA ASN A 423 -47.23 -9.84 29.13
C ASN A 423 -45.89 -10.43 28.72
N LEU A 424 -45.18 -9.80 27.77
CA LEU A 424 -43.82 -10.22 27.38
C LEU A 424 -42.80 -10.10 28.52
N ARG A 425 -42.93 -9.05 29.36
CA ARG A 425 -42.06 -8.92 30.55
C ARG A 425 -42.33 -9.95 31.62
N SER A 426 -43.55 -10.40 31.80
CA SER A 426 -43.92 -11.46 32.75
C SER A 426 -43.39 -12.83 32.30
N ILE A 427 -43.46 -13.13 30.99
CA ILE A 427 -42.95 -14.36 30.38
C ILE A 427 -41.42 -14.43 30.46
N LEU A 428 -40.75 -13.30 30.26
CA LEU A 428 -39.29 -13.20 30.39
C LEU A 428 -38.83 -13.33 31.86
N LYS A 429 -39.61 -12.85 32.82
CA LYS A 429 -39.29 -13.07 34.25
C LYS A 429 -39.51 -14.51 34.69
N SER A 430 -40.55 -15.18 34.22
CA SER A 430 -40.80 -16.59 34.55
C SER A 430 -39.74 -17.52 33.95
N LYS A 431 -39.24 -17.25 32.71
CA LYS A 431 -38.16 -18.02 32.12
C LYS A 431 -36.79 -17.79 32.80
N ARG A 432 -36.57 -16.59 33.35
CA ARG A 432 -35.32 -16.32 34.10
C ARG A 432 -35.26 -17.03 35.46
N HIS A 433 -36.41 -17.40 36.05
CA HIS A 433 -36.49 -18.19 37.28
C HIS A 433 -36.35 -19.69 37.01
N GLN A 434 -36.60 -20.19 35.79
CA GLN A 434 -36.39 -21.58 35.43
C GLN A 434 -34.94 -21.95 35.14
N TYR A 435 -34.11 -20.98 34.74
CA TYR A 435 -32.65 -21.20 34.47
C TYR A 435 -31.77 -20.96 35.70
N SER A 436 -32.31 -20.51 36.85
CA SER A 436 -31.54 -20.32 38.10
C SER A 436 -31.67 -21.47 39.10
N THR A 437 -32.35 -22.56 38.73
CA THR A 437 -32.53 -23.73 39.58
C THR A 437 -31.95 -25.03 39.03
N GLU A 438 -31.16 -24.98 37.93
CA GLU A 438 -30.48 -26.18 37.38
C GLU A 438 -28.93 -26.19 37.55
N ASP A 439 -28.34 -25.20 38.22
CA ASP A 439 -26.88 -25.16 38.49
C ASP A 439 -26.53 -25.47 39.97
N ASP A 440 -27.42 -26.16 40.75
CA ASP A 440 -27.10 -26.73 42.05
C ASP A 440 -27.55 -28.21 42.10
N LEU A 441 -26.78 -29.07 41.39
CA LEU A 441 -26.70 -30.53 41.73
C LEU A 441 -25.44 -31.11 41.09
#